data_0c9a18d160c3ecbcf88415d246b90665
#
_entry.id   0c9a18d160c3ecbcf88415d246b90665
#
_cell.length_a   1.000
_cell.length_b   1.000
_cell.length_c   1.000
_cell.angle_alpha   90.00
_cell.angle_beta   90.00
_cell.angle_gamma   90.00
#
_symmetry.space_group_name_H-M   'P 1'
#
loop_
_entity.id
_entity.type
_entity.pdbx_description
1 polymer ?
#
loop_
_entity_poly.entity_id
_entity_poly.type
_entity_poly.pdbx_seq_one_letter_code
_entity_poly.pdbx_strand_id
1 'polypeptide(L)'
;RYEIKISSDKKNPFFRLLDMAMSVVNNRKRCQLIIVDVFSTYALIFSCLVILLAKLFNIPYMPVLRGGYLSERYRKYPPIFFYLLSNASTIICPSKYLKRCFDDKNYTIKVIPNYIDLKMYSFKIRKQIKPQILWVRSIHNIYNPLMAVHVLYGIKKKYPDARLCIVGPVKDNRVM
;
A
#
# COMPACT_ATOMS: atom_id res chain seq x y z
N ARG A 1 -11.99 -25.37 -2.40
CA ARG A 1 -11.35 -24.64 -1.31
C ARG A 1 -9.89 -24.40 -1.70
N TYR A 2 -9.40 -23.17 -1.61
CA TYR A 2 -8.01 -22.84 -1.92
C TYR A 2 -7.18 -22.95 -0.64
N GLU A 3 -5.97 -23.49 -0.74
CA GLU A 3 -4.97 -23.45 0.31
C GLU A 3 -4.12 -22.19 0.10
N ILE A 4 -4.05 -21.33 1.13
CA ILE A 4 -3.28 -20.10 1.08
C ILE A 4 -2.05 -20.25 1.99
N LYS A 5 -0.87 -20.05 1.42
CA LYS A 5 0.38 -20.02 2.15
C LYS A 5 0.94 -18.61 2.16
N ILE A 6 1.11 -18.06 3.36
CA ILE A 6 1.73 -16.74 3.56
C ILE A 6 3.24 -16.94 3.70
N SER A 7 4.01 -16.11 2.98
CA SER A 7 5.46 -16.18 3.01
C SER A 7 6.03 -15.03 3.82
N SER A 8 6.83 -15.38 4.81
CA SER A 8 7.72 -14.56 5.64
C SER A 8 7.07 -13.56 6.61
N ASP A 9 7.29 -13.82 7.88
CA ASP A 9 7.05 -12.92 9.03
C ASP A 9 8.35 -12.27 9.57
N LYS A 10 9.50 -12.53 8.93
CA LYS A 10 10.82 -12.09 9.40
C LYS A 10 10.93 -10.57 9.40
N LYS A 11 11.40 -9.99 10.51
CA LYS A 11 11.61 -8.54 10.65
C LYS A 11 12.87 -8.07 9.90
N ASN A 12 13.93 -8.88 9.91
CA ASN A 12 15.17 -8.55 9.22
C ASN A 12 14.98 -8.69 7.70
N PRO A 13 15.30 -7.65 6.90
CA PRO A 13 15.10 -7.66 5.45
C PRO A 13 15.84 -8.77 4.71
N PHE A 14 17.06 -9.10 5.12
CA PHE A 14 17.86 -10.15 4.48
C PHE A 14 17.25 -11.53 4.71
N PHE A 15 16.93 -11.87 5.95
CA PHE A 15 16.26 -13.15 6.26
C PHE A 15 14.87 -13.24 5.65
N ARG A 16 14.15 -12.10 5.54
CA ARG A 16 12.87 -12.03 4.85
C ARG A 16 13.03 -12.39 3.38
N LEU A 17 14.05 -11.83 2.71
CA LEU A 17 14.31 -12.08 1.30
C LEU A 17 14.61 -13.56 1.04
N LEU A 18 15.48 -14.15 1.86
CA LEU A 18 15.82 -15.58 1.77
C LEU A 18 14.60 -16.48 2.00
N ASP A 19 13.81 -16.19 3.03
CA ASP A 19 12.62 -16.95 3.38
C ASP A 19 11.56 -16.89 2.26
N MET A 20 11.35 -15.71 1.67
CA MET A 20 10.46 -15.54 0.52
C MET A 20 10.96 -16.35 -0.69
N ALA A 21 12.25 -16.27 -1.00
CA ALA A 21 12.84 -17.04 -2.10
C ALA A 21 12.71 -18.55 -1.88
N MET A 22 13.08 -19.03 -0.68
CA MET A 22 12.94 -20.44 -0.31
C MET A 22 11.48 -20.91 -0.34
N SER A 23 10.57 -20.08 0.09
CA SER A 23 9.14 -20.38 0.03
C SER A 23 8.67 -20.63 -1.41
N VAL A 24 9.08 -19.80 -2.37
CA VAL A 24 8.77 -20.00 -3.79
C VAL A 24 9.39 -21.29 -4.31
N VAL A 25 10.71 -21.50 -4.07
CA VAL A 25 11.44 -22.69 -4.54
C VAL A 25 10.84 -23.98 -4.01
N ASN A 26 10.56 -24.03 -2.70
CA ASN A 26 10.04 -25.25 -2.05
C ASN A 26 8.61 -25.58 -2.49
N ASN A 27 7.81 -24.57 -2.86
CA ASN A 27 6.43 -24.80 -3.25
C ASN A 27 6.21 -24.77 -4.77
N ARG A 28 7.26 -24.59 -5.60
CA ARG A 28 7.15 -24.38 -7.05
C ARG A 28 6.32 -25.41 -7.80
N LYS A 29 6.31 -26.67 -7.36
CA LYS A 29 5.56 -27.77 -8.00
C LYS A 29 4.06 -27.79 -7.60
N ARG A 30 3.68 -27.13 -6.49
CA ARG A 30 2.30 -27.14 -5.96
C ARG A 30 1.65 -25.77 -6.07
N CYS A 31 2.42 -24.71 -6.25
CA CYS A 31 1.92 -23.36 -6.33
C CYS A 31 1.25 -23.09 -7.67
N GLN A 32 -0.03 -22.76 -7.64
CA GLN A 32 -0.82 -22.43 -8.83
C GLN A 32 -0.80 -20.93 -9.15
N LEU A 33 -0.59 -20.07 -8.15
CA LEU A 33 -0.57 -18.62 -8.30
C LEU A 33 0.21 -17.99 -7.17
N ILE A 34 1.05 -17.01 -7.51
CA ILE A 34 1.75 -16.18 -6.54
C ILE A 34 1.12 -14.79 -6.52
N ILE A 35 0.63 -14.33 -5.36
CA ILE A 35 0.18 -12.97 -5.14
C ILE A 35 1.32 -12.19 -4.50
N VAL A 36 1.73 -11.09 -5.13
CA VAL A 36 2.91 -10.31 -4.72
C VAL A 36 2.51 -8.87 -4.44
N ASP A 37 2.62 -8.44 -3.19
CA ASP A 37 2.46 -7.02 -2.84
C ASP A 37 3.66 -6.21 -3.36
N VAL A 38 3.40 -5.19 -4.16
CA VAL A 38 4.39 -4.29 -4.76
C VAL A 38 4.32 -2.93 -4.06
N PHE A 39 5.36 -2.60 -3.29
CA PHE A 39 5.48 -1.33 -2.56
C PHE A 39 6.50 -0.40 -3.20
N SER A 40 6.40 0.90 -2.90
CA SER A 40 7.35 1.93 -3.39
C SER A 40 8.66 2.02 -2.60
N THR A 41 8.81 1.23 -1.52
CA THR A 41 9.97 1.23 -0.62
C THR A 41 11.01 0.18 -1.04
N TYR A 42 11.98 -0.13 -0.17
CA TYR A 42 12.91 -1.24 -0.34
C TYR A 42 12.22 -2.60 -0.57
N ALA A 43 10.96 -2.73 -0.16
CA ALA A 43 10.17 -3.92 -0.44
C ALA A 43 9.95 -4.18 -1.95
N LEU A 44 10.21 -3.22 -2.82
CA LEU A 44 10.21 -3.41 -4.28
C LEU A 44 11.22 -4.48 -4.70
N ILE A 45 12.39 -4.55 -4.03
CA ILE A 45 13.43 -5.56 -4.31
C ILE A 45 12.88 -6.97 -4.05
N PHE A 46 12.09 -7.15 -2.99
CA PHE A 46 11.47 -8.43 -2.67
C PHE A 46 10.49 -8.85 -3.76
N SER A 47 9.68 -7.90 -4.24
CA SER A 47 8.75 -8.15 -5.35
C SER A 47 9.49 -8.53 -6.63
N CYS A 48 10.61 -7.87 -6.94
CA CYS A 48 11.45 -8.20 -8.09
C CYS A 48 11.97 -9.63 -8.01
N LEU A 49 12.51 -10.05 -6.86
CA LEU A 49 13.04 -11.40 -6.68
C LEU A 49 11.95 -12.47 -6.78
N VAL A 50 10.82 -12.26 -6.11
CA VAL A 50 9.70 -13.21 -6.13
C VAL A 50 9.16 -13.38 -7.56
N ILE A 51 9.01 -12.29 -8.30
CA ILE A 51 8.55 -12.32 -9.69
C ILE A 51 9.59 -12.96 -10.62
N LEU A 52 10.89 -12.71 -10.38
CA LEU A 52 11.95 -13.41 -11.10
C LEU A 52 11.83 -14.93 -10.95
N LEU A 53 11.68 -15.40 -9.72
CA LEU A 53 11.50 -16.83 -9.43
C LEU A 53 10.20 -17.37 -10.01
N ALA A 54 9.09 -16.60 -9.94
CA ALA A 54 7.84 -16.98 -10.56
C ALA A 54 7.99 -17.20 -12.07
N LYS A 55 8.66 -16.26 -12.76
CA LYS A 55 8.96 -16.39 -14.20
C LYS A 55 9.89 -17.57 -14.50
N LEU A 56 10.94 -17.76 -13.71
CA LEU A 56 11.88 -18.86 -13.87
C LEU A 56 11.21 -20.24 -13.75
N PHE A 57 10.25 -20.36 -12.84
CA PHE A 57 9.51 -21.62 -12.62
C PHE A 57 8.20 -21.70 -13.38
N ASN A 58 7.90 -20.74 -14.26
CA ASN A 58 6.64 -20.64 -15.02
C ASN A 58 5.39 -20.66 -14.11
N ILE A 59 5.47 -20.06 -12.92
CA ILE A 59 4.33 -19.95 -12.01
C ILE A 59 3.57 -18.66 -12.34
N PRO A 60 2.25 -18.72 -12.60
CA PRO A 60 1.45 -17.52 -12.75
C PRO A 60 1.55 -16.60 -11.55
N TYR A 61 1.64 -15.29 -11.79
CA TYR A 61 1.75 -14.32 -10.70
C TYR A 61 0.84 -13.12 -10.90
N MET A 62 0.45 -12.51 -9.79
CA MET A 62 -0.48 -11.40 -9.70
C MET A 62 0.11 -10.30 -8.81
N PRO A 63 0.68 -9.23 -9.38
CA PRO A 63 1.14 -8.09 -8.61
C PRO A 63 -0.04 -7.30 -8.04
N VAL A 64 0.06 -6.96 -6.75
CA VAL A 64 -0.89 -6.07 -6.06
C VAL A 64 -0.17 -4.76 -5.77
N LEU A 65 -0.54 -3.70 -6.47
CA LEU A 65 0.10 -2.38 -6.33
C LEU A 65 -0.34 -1.72 -5.03
N ARG A 66 0.61 -1.39 -4.15
CA ARG A 66 0.36 -0.83 -2.83
C ARG A 66 1.10 0.49 -2.62
N GLY A 67 0.35 1.54 -2.28
CA GLY A 67 0.90 2.84 -1.89
C GLY A 67 0.92 3.90 -2.98
N GLY A 68 0.64 5.14 -2.59
CA GLY A 68 0.49 6.30 -3.49
C GLY A 68 1.80 6.72 -4.17
N TYR A 69 2.96 6.43 -3.58
CA TYR A 69 4.27 6.78 -4.12
C TYR A 69 4.75 5.88 -5.27
N LEU A 70 3.98 4.83 -5.58
CA LEU A 70 4.29 3.92 -6.70
C LEU A 70 4.27 4.63 -8.06
N SER A 71 3.39 5.60 -8.26
CA SER A 71 3.32 6.38 -9.49
C SER A 71 4.61 7.14 -9.78
N GLU A 72 5.22 7.76 -8.76
CA GLU A 72 6.49 8.46 -8.90
C GLU A 72 7.65 7.48 -9.16
N ARG A 73 7.66 6.34 -8.45
CA ARG A 73 8.63 5.27 -8.69
C ARG A 73 8.51 4.71 -10.11
N TYR A 74 7.30 4.53 -10.61
CA TYR A 74 7.05 4.10 -11.97
C TYR A 74 7.65 5.06 -13.00
N ARG A 75 7.40 6.36 -12.85
CA ARG A 75 7.97 7.39 -13.72
C ARG A 75 9.50 7.43 -13.67
N LYS A 76 10.09 7.19 -12.49
CA LYS A 76 11.54 7.24 -12.30
C LYS A 76 12.25 5.98 -12.82
N TYR A 77 11.62 4.83 -12.72
CA TYR A 77 12.21 3.52 -13.05
C TYR A 77 11.28 2.66 -13.92
N PRO A 78 10.88 3.12 -15.11
CA PRO A 78 9.94 2.41 -15.98
C PRO A 78 10.35 0.97 -16.30
N PRO A 79 11.65 0.64 -16.57
CA PRO A 79 12.05 -0.73 -16.89
C PRO A 79 11.78 -1.73 -15.77
N ILE A 80 11.93 -1.31 -14.50
CA ILE A 80 11.67 -2.18 -13.35
C ILE A 80 10.16 -2.54 -13.33
N PHE A 81 9.31 -1.56 -13.51
CA PHE A 81 7.86 -1.80 -13.52
C PHE A 81 7.41 -2.56 -14.76
N PHE A 82 8.00 -2.30 -15.91
CA PHE A 82 7.77 -3.14 -17.09
C PHE A 82 8.11 -4.61 -16.79
N TYR A 83 9.26 -4.87 -16.17
CA TYR A 83 9.66 -6.20 -15.75
C TYR A 83 8.68 -6.85 -14.77
N LEU A 84 8.19 -6.08 -13.78
CA LEU A 84 7.25 -6.56 -12.76
C LEU A 84 5.85 -6.85 -13.32
N LEU A 85 5.37 -6.01 -14.25
CA LEU A 85 3.98 -6.01 -14.69
C LEU A 85 3.77 -6.76 -16.00
N SER A 86 4.80 -6.87 -16.85
CA SER A 86 4.74 -7.68 -18.07
C SER A 86 4.53 -9.15 -17.74
N ASN A 87 3.65 -9.82 -18.48
CA ASN A 87 3.32 -11.24 -18.31
C ASN A 87 2.63 -11.58 -16.96
N ALA A 88 2.17 -10.59 -16.21
CA ALA A 88 1.32 -10.82 -15.05
C ALA A 88 -0.04 -11.38 -15.49
N SER A 89 -0.57 -12.37 -14.78
CA SER A 89 -1.89 -12.94 -15.06
C SER A 89 -2.99 -11.87 -14.93
N THR A 90 -2.88 -11.00 -13.97
CA THR A 90 -3.65 -9.76 -13.81
C THR A 90 -2.92 -8.87 -12.80
N ILE A 91 -3.16 -7.57 -12.87
CA ILE A 91 -2.60 -6.61 -11.92
C ILE A 91 -3.74 -6.09 -11.06
N ILE A 92 -3.53 -6.02 -9.75
CA ILE A 92 -4.52 -5.49 -8.81
C ILE A 92 -4.03 -4.18 -8.22
N CYS A 93 -4.94 -3.23 -8.04
CA CYS A 93 -4.70 -2.01 -7.27
C CYS A 93 -5.91 -1.65 -6.39
N PRO A 94 -5.71 -0.94 -5.26
CA PRO A 94 -6.79 -0.64 -4.32
C PRO A 94 -7.66 0.55 -4.71
N SER A 95 -7.30 1.30 -5.74
CA SER A 95 -8.03 2.51 -6.09
C SER A 95 -7.98 2.84 -7.58
N LYS A 96 -9.02 3.54 -8.07
CA LYS A 96 -9.07 4.09 -9.43
C LYS A 96 -7.94 5.11 -9.68
N TYR A 97 -7.52 5.86 -8.65
CA TYR A 97 -6.38 6.76 -8.74
C TYR A 97 -5.11 6.00 -9.14
N LEU A 98 -4.78 4.95 -8.41
CA LEU A 98 -3.58 4.18 -8.69
C LEU A 98 -3.67 3.48 -10.05
N LYS A 99 -4.85 2.99 -10.45
CA LYS A 99 -5.06 2.44 -11.80
C LYS A 99 -4.66 3.45 -12.88
N ARG A 100 -5.17 4.69 -12.83
CA ARG A 100 -4.88 5.74 -13.80
C ARG A 100 -3.38 6.06 -13.93
N CYS A 101 -2.61 5.86 -12.86
CA CYS A 101 -1.16 6.10 -12.90
C CYS A 101 -0.38 5.11 -13.76
N PHE A 102 -0.99 3.99 -14.15
CA PHE A 102 -0.39 2.91 -14.95
C PHE A 102 -1.17 2.62 -16.24
N ASP A 103 -2.15 3.45 -16.60
CA ASP A 103 -3.03 3.21 -17.77
C ASP A 103 -2.34 3.46 -19.14
N ASP A 104 -1.12 4.00 -19.13
CA ASP A 104 -0.36 4.38 -20.33
C ASP A 104 0.23 3.18 -21.10
N LYS A 105 0.13 1.95 -20.59
CA LYS A 105 0.80 0.78 -21.17
C LYS A 105 -0.08 -0.44 -21.40
N ASN A 106 -1.36 -0.28 -21.62
CA ASN A 106 -2.29 -1.37 -21.93
C ASN A 106 -2.24 -2.56 -20.94
N TYR A 107 -1.91 -2.29 -19.67
CA TYR A 107 -1.96 -3.31 -18.63
C TYR A 107 -3.40 -3.65 -18.24
N THR A 108 -3.71 -4.92 -18.10
CA THR A 108 -5.01 -5.37 -17.54
C THR A 108 -5.01 -5.16 -16.02
N ILE A 109 -5.47 -3.99 -15.57
CA ILE A 109 -5.50 -3.63 -14.14
C ILE A 109 -6.93 -3.71 -13.61
N LYS A 110 -7.12 -4.51 -12.57
CA LYS A 110 -8.39 -4.62 -11.82
C LYS A 110 -8.32 -3.81 -10.53
N VAL A 111 -9.37 -3.04 -10.24
CA VAL A 111 -9.49 -2.31 -8.97
C VAL A 111 -10.22 -3.18 -7.96
N ILE A 112 -9.52 -3.57 -6.90
CA ILE A 112 -10.08 -4.28 -5.75
C ILE A 112 -9.75 -3.45 -4.51
N PRO A 113 -10.74 -2.77 -3.90
CA PRO A 113 -10.54 -1.97 -2.70
C PRO A 113 -10.03 -2.80 -1.53
N ASN A 114 -9.33 -2.15 -0.59
CA ASN A 114 -8.93 -2.81 0.64
C ASN A 114 -10.16 -3.25 1.42
N TYR A 115 -10.12 -4.48 1.93
CA TYR A 115 -11.17 -5.03 2.77
C TYR A 115 -11.22 -4.33 4.12
N ILE A 116 -12.44 -4.06 4.59
CA ILE A 116 -12.74 -3.60 5.95
C ILE A 116 -13.89 -4.46 6.48
N ASP A 117 -13.70 -5.07 7.64
CA ASP A 117 -14.78 -5.77 8.31
C ASP A 117 -15.72 -4.75 8.98
N LEU A 118 -16.85 -4.50 8.34
CA LEU A 118 -17.84 -3.52 8.82
C LEU A 118 -18.43 -3.89 10.19
N LYS A 119 -18.40 -5.17 10.60
CA LYS A 119 -18.87 -5.61 11.92
C LYS A 119 -18.03 -5.04 13.06
N MET A 120 -16.76 -4.70 12.77
CA MET A 120 -15.84 -4.10 13.74
C MET A 120 -16.08 -2.59 13.96
N TYR A 121 -16.96 -1.97 13.17
CA TYR A 121 -17.17 -0.52 13.18
C TYR A 121 -18.64 -0.20 13.48
N SER A 122 -18.88 0.47 14.60
CA SER A 122 -20.21 0.99 14.91
C SER A 122 -20.51 2.21 14.05
N PHE A 123 -21.63 2.18 13.34
CA PHE A 123 -22.12 3.32 12.58
C PHE A 123 -23.03 4.20 13.46
N LYS A 124 -22.77 5.51 13.47
CA LYS A 124 -23.62 6.49 14.16
C LYS A 124 -23.88 7.71 13.28
N ILE A 125 -25.13 7.97 12.98
CA ILE A 125 -25.56 9.23 12.34
C ILE A 125 -25.46 10.34 13.38
N ARG A 126 -24.68 11.38 13.08
CA ARG A 126 -24.57 12.57 13.92
C ARG A 126 -25.55 13.63 13.44
N LYS A 127 -26.54 13.98 14.27
CA LYS A 127 -27.52 15.04 13.98
C LYS A 127 -26.91 16.43 14.06
N GLN A 128 -25.87 16.62 14.88
CA GLN A 128 -25.16 17.88 15.03
C GLN A 128 -23.66 17.62 14.85
N ILE A 129 -23.01 18.46 14.06
CA ILE A 129 -21.58 18.45 13.87
C ILE A 129 -20.97 19.44 14.86
N LYS A 130 -20.18 18.93 15.82
CA LYS A 130 -19.37 19.78 16.68
C LYS A 130 -18.05 20.11 15.93
N PRO A 131 -17.47 21.31 16.11
CA PRO A 131 -16.23 21.68 15.45
C PRO A 131 -15.01 20.98 16.09
N GLN A 132 -15.02 19.66 16.08
CA GLN A 132 -13.97 18.79 16.58
C GLN A 132 -13.32 18.06 15.42
N ILE A 133 -12.02 18.28 15.23
CA ILE A 133 -11.22 17.70 14.16
C ILE A 133 -10.38 16.58 14.75
N LEU A 134 -10.36 15.43 14.11
CA LEU A 134 -9.48 14.33 14.43
C LEU A 134 -8.55 14.07 13.27
N TRP A 135 -7.22 14.12 13.53
CA TRP A 135 -6.19 13.73 12.59
C TRP A 135 -5.46 12.50 13.12
N VAL A 136 -5.52 11.39 12.38
CA VAL A 136 -4.95 10.09 12.81
C VAL A 136 -3.94 9.62 11.77
N ARG A 137 -2.66 9.86 12.04
CA ARG A 137 -1.54 9.43 11.19
C ARG A 137 -0.21 9.55 11.95
N SER A 138 0.86 8.91 11.44
CA SER A 138 2.21 9.19 11.95
C SER A 138 2.56 10.67 11.70
N ILE A 139 3.09 11.35 12.71
CA ILE A 139 3.59 12.72 12.58
C ILE A 139 4.89 12.65 11.76
N HIS A 140 4.78 13.00 10.49
CA HIS A 140 5.85 12.95 9.52
C HIS A 140 5.52 13.91 8.39
N ASN A 141 6.52 14.56 7.83
CA ASN A 141 6.38 15.62 6.82
C ASN A 141 5.55 15.17 5.60
N ILE A 142 5.72 13.92 5.17
CA ILE A 142 4.98 13.35 4.03
C ILE A 142 3.45 13.35 4.22
N TYR A 143 2.97 13.40 5.46
CA TYR A 143 1.54 13.43 5.78
C TYR A 143 1.03 14.83 6.11
N ASN A 144 1.91 15.82 6.09
CA ASN A 144 1.60 17.24 6.27
C ASN A 144 0.70 17.53 7.50
N PRO A 145 1.14 17.20 8.74
CA PRO A 145 0.35 17.47 9.94
C PRO A 145 0.12 18.97 10.17
N LEU A 146 1.01 19.84 9.68
CA LEU A 146 0.83 21.29 9.74
C LEU A 146 -0.43 21.77 9.02
N MET A 147 -0.83 21.10 7.95
CA MET A 147 -2.10 21.41 7.27
C MET A 147 -3.28 21.28 8.23
N ALA A 148 -3.31 20.28 9.12
CA ALA A 148 -4.39 20.13 10.11
C ALA A 148 -4.44 21.31 11.08
N VAL A 149 -3.27 21.88 11.46
CA VAL A 149 -3.18 23.08 12.30
C VAL A 149 -3.68 24.32 11.55
N HIS A 150 -3.30 24.49 10.28
CA HIS A 150 -3.81 25.60 9.46
C HIS A 150 -5.32 25.53 9.24
N VAL A 151 -5.85 24.33 9.03
CA VAL A 151 -7.30 24.10 8.94
C VAL A 151 -7.99 24.50 10.25
N LEU A 152 -7.46 24.07 11.40
CA LEU A 152 -7.99 24.51 12.72
C LEU A 152 -8.00 26.01 12.84
N TYR A 153 -6.88 26.69 12.50
CA TYR A 153 -6.80 28.15 12.55
C TYR A 153 -7.92 28.82 11.72
N GLY A 154 -8.12 28.34 10.49
CA GLY A 154 -9.20 28.84 9.64
C GLY A 154 -10.62 28.62 10.23
N ILE A 155 -10.85 27.42 10.81
CA ILE A 155 -12.13 27.07 11.40
C ILE A 155 -12.41 27.89 12.66
N LYS A 156 -11.41 28.18 13.48
CA LYS A 156 -11.57 28.97 14.72
C LYS A 156 -12.06 30.41 14.47
N LYS A 157 -11.88 30.98 13.29
CA LYS A 157 -12.46 32.28 12.92
C LYS A 157 -13.98 32.27 12.97
N LYS A 158 -14.63 31.14 12.67
CA LYS A 158 -16.09 30.99 12.69
C LYS A 158 -16.58 30.23 13.94
N TYR A 159 -15.76 29.33 14.46
CA TYR A 159 -16.04 28.46 15.59
C TYR A 159 -14.91 28.53 16.61
N PRO A 160 -14.93 29.52 17.54
CA PRO A 160 -13.82 29.75 18.49
C PRO A 160 -13.48 28.52 19.34
N ASP A 161 -14.49 27.71 19.69
CA ASP A 161 -14.34 26.49 20.48
C ASP A 161 -13.86 25.27 19.70
N ALA A 162 -13.52 25.44 18.42
CA ALA A 162 -12.99 24.34 17.61
C ALA A 162 -11.73 23.74 18.23
N ARG A 163 -11.65 22.41 18.21
CA ARG A 163 -10.53 21.64 18.74
C ARG A 163 -9.97 20.67 17.71
N LEU A 164 -8.66 20.47 17.75
CA LEU A 164 -7.95 19.49 16.95
C LEU A 164 -7.31 18.46 17.88
N CYS A 165 -7.57 17.20 17.63
CA CYS A 165 -6.87 16.09 18.25
C CYS A 165 -5.98 15.43 17.19
N ILE A 166 -4.67 15.34 17.48
CA ILE A 166 -3.67 14.68 16.62
C ILE A 166 -3.24 13.40 17.31
N VAL A 167 -3.38 12.26 16.63
CA VAL A 167 -3.04 10.94 17.16
C VAL A 167 -2.10 10.22 16.18
N GLY A 168 -0.95 9.80 16.69
CA GLY A 168 -0.01 8.98 15.92
C GLY A 168 1.42 9.05 16.46
N PRO A 169 2.28 8.09 16.09
CA PRO A 169 3.68 8.10 16.50
C PRO A 169 4.44 9.21 15.78
N VAL A 170 5.36 9.85 16.49
CA VAL A 170 6.31 10.81 15.91
C VAL A 170 7.37 10.03 15.15
N LYS A 171 7.52 10.30 13.86
CA LYS A 171 8.53 9.69 12.98
C LYS A 171 9.48 10.71 12.33
N ASP A 172 9.20 11.99 12.48
CA ASP A 172 10.05 13.08 11.99
C ASP A 172 10.05 14.19 13.02
N ASN A 173 11.17 14.35 13.73
CA ASN A 173 11.33 15.37 14.79
C ASN A 173 11.36 16.81 14.24
N ARG A 174 11.49 17.01 12.93
CA ARG A 174 11.47 18.35 12.30
C ARG A 174 10.04 18.91 12.14
N VAL A 175 9.04 18.16 12.53
CA VAL A 175 7.62 18.54 12.38
C VAL A 175 7.02 18.94 13.74
N MET A 176 7.78 18.87 14.81
CA MET A 176 7.45 19.42 16.13
C MET A 176 8.15 20.76 16.33
#